data_be450660eaa2c5a29da0a05682f29bde
#
_entry.id   be450660eaa2c5a29da0a05682f29bde
#
_cell.length_a   1.000
_cell.length_b   1.000
_cell.length_c   1.000
_cell.angle_alpha   90.00
_cell.angle_beta   90.00
_cell.angle_gamma   90.00
#
_symmetry.space_group_name_H-M   'P 1'
#
loop_
_entity.id
_entity.type
_entity.pdbx_description
1 polymer ?
#
loop_
_entity_poly.entity_id
_entity_poly.type
_entity_poly.pdbx_seq_one_letter_code
_entity_poly.pdbx_strand_id
1 'polypeptide(L)'
;MAGVVASRRNGAVGQPMELLGPRDRLLRAGRELFGAYGYAQTGVEDLCARAKVPAHVFQQEFLSREVLLMALYDEVATHGLRAAENALMAEGMEDCPTSVRVRLLFEAYVKAVTEDRCAARVAFVEVLGVSREVDNHLATWRTMWIEFLTSEAERAVRRGEAVPSDHAVTVSVLNHAVDELMAHHGRRPRQVDAEWLTDELTRLSLAMILPT
;
A
#
# COMPACT_ATOMS: atom_id res chain seq x y z
N MET A 1 8.56 -29.68 -8.83
CA MET A 1 8.83 -28.79 -9.98
C MET A 1 8.14 -27.48 -9.70
N ALA A 2 8.89 -26.51 -9.17
CA ALA A 2 8.38 -25.20 -8.79
C ALA A 2 8.41 -24.29 -10.03
N GLY A 3 7.22 -23.82 -10.44
CA GLY A 3 7.08 -22.85 -11.53
C GLY A 3 7.54 -21.48 -11.06
N VAL A 4 8.59 -20.98 -11.67
CA VAL A 4 9.12 -19.63 -11.52
C VAL A 4 8.06 -18.64 -12.04
N VAL A 5 7.39 -17.92 -11.14
CA VAL A 5 6.59 -16.74 -11.49
C VAL A 5 7.57 -15.61 -11.77
N ALA A 6 7.72 -15.30 -13.06
CA ALA A 6 8.59 -14.23 -13.53
C ALA A 6 8.17 -12.88 -12.93
N SER A 7 9.06 -12.30 -12.15
CA SER A 7 9.01 -10.91 -11.67
C SER A 7 8.89 -9.96 -12.88
N ARG A 8 7.68 -9.45 -13.16
CA ARG A 8 7.49 -8.35 -14.11
C ARG A 8 7.79 -7.04 -13.39
N ARG A 9 8.79 -6.35 -13.90
CA ARG A 9 9.42 -5.13 -13.41
C ARG A 9 8.40 -4.00 -13.18
N ASN A 10 8.55 -3.30 -12.06
CA ASN A 10 8.02 -1.95 -11.82
C ASN A 10 8.63 -0.95 -12.83
N GLY A 11 8.12 -0.89 -14.06
CA GLY A 11 8.70 -0.12 -15.15
C GLY A 11 7.72 0.78 -15.92
N ALA A 12 6.44 0.85 -15.51
CA ALA A 12 5.42 1.53 -16.31
C ALA A 12 5.26 3.03 -16.01
N VAL A 13 5.88 3.55 -14.96
CA VAL A 13 5.84 4.98 -14.63
C VAL A 13 6.84 5.72 -15.53
N GLY A 14 6.35 6.34 -16.59
CA GLY A 14 7.15 7.14 -17.52
C GLY A 14 7.19 6.66 -18.98
N GLN A 15 6.68 5.47 -19.28
CA GLN A 15 6.60 5.03 -20.68
C GLN A 15 5.44 5.70 -21.44
N PRO A 16 5.59 6.04 -22.73
CA PRO A 16 4.48 6.49 -23.57
C PRO A 16 3.34 5.46 -23.58
N MET A 17 2.08 5.92 -23.53
CA MET A 17 0.88 5.06 -23.46
C MET A 17 0.84 4.03 -24.61
N GLU A 18 1.38 4.38 -25.75
CA GLU A 18 1.38 3.56 -26.96
C GLU A 18 2.29 2.32 -26.87
N LEU A 19 3.27 2.34 -25.95
CA LEU A 19 4.20 1.22 -25.74
C LEU A 19 3.70 0.24 -24.66
N LEU A 20 2.62 0.60 -23.96
CA LEU A 20 2.04 -0.23 -22.90
C LEU A 20 1.05 -1.25 -23.49
N GLY A 21 1.00 -2.43 -22.89
CA GLY A 21 -0.06 -3.41 -23.16
C GLY A 21 -1.44 -2.91 -22.73
N PRO A 22 -2.53 -3.52 -23.24
CA PRO A 22 -3.89 -3.10 -22.90
C PRO A 22 -4.16 -3.04 -21.39
N ARG A 23 -3.70 -4.05 -20.65
CA ARG A 23 -3.82 -4.13 -19.19
C ARG A 23 -3.16 -2.94 -18.50
N ASP A 24 -1.92 -2.64 -18.85
CA ASP A 24 -1.15 -1.56 -18.22
C ASP A 24 -1.74 -0.18 -18.55
N ARG A 25 -2.29 -0.03 -19.77
CA ARG A 25 -3.03 1.19 -20.17
C ARG A 25 -4.30 1.38 -19.34
N LEU A 26 -5.03 0.30 -19.04
CA LEU A 26 -6.22 0.33 -18.20
C LEU A 26 -5.87 0.62 -16.74
N LEU A 27 -4.81 0.02 -16.19
CA LEU A 27 -4.31 0.33 -14.86
C LEU A 27 -3.92 1.81 -14.75
N ARG A 28 -3.19 2.32 -15.72
CA ARG A 28 -2.83 3.74 -15.75
C ARG A 28 -4.05 4.65 -15.82
N ALA A 29 -5.01 4.34 -16.72
CA ALA A 29 -6.26 5.09 -16.82
C ALA A 29 -7.07 5.06 -15.53
N GLY A 30 -7.18 3.89 -14.90
CA GLY A 30 -7.85 3.72 -13.61
C GLY A 30 -7.21 4.55 -12.51
N ARG A 31 -5.90 4.51 -12.38
CA ARG A 31 -5.14 5.32 -11.41
C ARG A 31 -5.40 6.81 -11.59
N GLU A 32 -5.32 7.30 -12.83
CA GLU A 32 -5.55 8.71 -13.14
C GLU A 32 -7.01 9.13 -12.88
N LEU A 33 -7.98 8.37 -13.36
CA LEU A 33 -9.39 8.73 -13.27
C LEU A 33 -9.97 8.53 -11.85
N PHE A 34 -9.71 7.39 -11.21
CA PHE A 34 -10.15 7.18 -9.83
C PHE A 34 -9.46 8.16 -8.87
N GLY A 35 -8.17 8.44 -9.07
CA GLY A 35 -7.44 9.40 -8.27
C GLY A 35 -7.89 10.84 -8.45
N ALA A 36 -8.36 11.23 -9.65
CA ALA A 36 -8.80 12.60 -9.92
C ALA A 36 -10.27 12.84 -9.62
N TYR A 37 -11.15 11.91 -10.04
CA TYR A 37 -12.61 12.09 -10.02
C TYR A 37 -13.31 11.18 -9.02
N GLY A 38 -12.64 10.16 -8.50
CA GLY A 38 -13.19 9.15 -7.61
C GLY A 38 -13.72 7.92 -8.33
N TYR A 39 -13.74 6.79 -7.62
CA TYR A 39 -14.23 5.50 -8.14
C TYR A 39 -15.71 5.56 -8.55
N ALA A 40 -16.56 6.16 -7.72
CA ALA A 40 -18.00 6.24 -7.95
C ALA A 40 -18.36 7.02 -9.21
N GLN A 41 -17.55 8.00 -9.60
CA GLN A 41 -17.82 8.90 -10.74
C GLN A 41 -17.18 8.42 -12.06
N THR A 42 -16.41 7.33 -12.04
CA THR A 42 -15.67 6.85 -13.21
C THR A 42 -16.29 5.56 -13.76
N GLY A 43 -16.81 5.60 -14.98
CA GLY A 43 -17.41 4.45 -15.68
C GLY A 43 -16.38 3.61 -16.46
N VAL A 44 -16.81 2.43 -16.94
CA VAL A 44 -16.00 1.58 -17.84
C VAL A 44 -15.70 2.31 -19.15
N GLU A 45 -16.66 3.10 -19.65
CA GLU A 45 -16.53 3.88 -20.90
C GLU A 45 -15.41 4.93 -20.76
N ASP A 46 -15.34 5.62 -19.61
CA ASP A 46 -14.29 6.60 -19.32
C ASP A 46 -12.90 5.94 -19.28
N LEU A 47 -12.81 4.77 -18.61
CA LEU A 47 -11.59 3.99 -18.54
C LEU A 47 -11.12 3.54 -19.93
N CYS A 48 -12.03 3.01 -20.74
CA CYS A 48 -11.74 2.57 -22.11
C CYS A 48 -11.30 3.73 -22.99
N ALA A 49 -12.00 4.85 -22.93
CA ALA A 49 -11.67 6.07 -23.68
C ALA A 49 -10.27 6.60 -23.30
N ARG A 50 -9.99 6.68 -21.98
CA ARG A 50 -8.69 7.16 -21.46
C ARG A 50 -7.54 6.21 -21.81
N ALA A 51 -7.76 4.89 -21.72
CA ALA A 51 -6.80 3.86 -22.07
C ALA A 51 -6.63 3.65 -23.58
N LYS A 52 -7.52 4.21 -24.41
CA LYS A 52 -7.61 3.96 -25.86
C LYS A 52 -7.74 2.47 -26.17
N VAL A 53 -8.66 1.79 -25.47
CA VAL A 53 -8.99 0.39 -25.68
C VAL A 53 -10.49 0.22 -25.90
N PRO A 54 -10.93 -0.73 -26.73
CA PRO A 54 -12.35 -1.02 -26.88
C PRO A 54 -12.90 -1.76 -25.64
N ALA A 55 -14.22 -1.67 -25.41
CA ALA A 55 -14.88 -2.24 -24.22
C ALA A 55 -14.67 -3.77 -24.06
N HIS A 56 -14.63 -4.52 -25.16
CA HIS A 56 -14.36 -5.96 -25.09
C HIS A 56 -12.96 -6.30 -24.53
N VAL A 57 -11.96 -5.43 -24.78
CA VAL A 57 -10.61 -5.60 -24.23
C VAL A 57 -10.62 -5.32 -22.72
N PHE A 58 -11.41 -4.35 -22.25
CA PHE A 58 -11.61 -4.16 -20.81
C PHE A 58 -12.15 -5.44 -20.16
N GLN A 59 -13.18 -6.05 -20.74
CA GLN A 59 -13.79 -7.29 -20.22
C GLN A 59 -12.83 -8.49 -20.25
N GLN A 60 -11.89 -8.53 -21.17
CA GLN A 60 -10.85 -9.57 -21.24
C GLN A 60 -9.78 -9.39 -20.15
N GLU A 61 -9.39 -8.15 -19.85
CA GLU A 61 -8.32 -7.84 -18.89
C GLU A 61 -8.84 -7.73 -17.45
N PHE A 62 -10.05 -7.19 -17.29
CA PHE A 62 -10.70 -6.96 -16.01
C PHE A 62 -12.18 -7.28 -16.10
N LEU A 63 -12.66 -8.21 -15.28
CA LEU A 63 -14.07 -8.61 -15.25
C LEU A 63 -15.01 -7.48 -14.81
N SER A 64 -14.50 -6.56 -13.96
CA SER A 64 -15.24 -5.43 -13.44
C SER A 64 -14.33 -4.25 -13.06
N ARG A 65 -14.93 -3.09 -12.79
CA ARG A 65 -14.20 -1.94 -12.23
C ARG A 65 -13.60 -2.25 -10.86
N GLU A 66 -14.25 -3.09 -10.07
CA GLU A 66 -13.77 -3.53 -8.77
C GLU A 66 -12.47 -4.35 -8.89
N VAL A 67 -12.40 -5.26 -9.88
CA VAL A 67 -11.17 -6.03 -10.17
C VAL A 67 -10.03 -5.10 -10.60
N LEU A 68 -10.32 -4.07 -11.39
CA LEU A 68 -9.33 -3.04 -11.73
C LEU A 68 -8.90 -2.24 -10.48
N LEU A 69 -9.85 -1.87 -9.62
CA LEU A 69 -9.57 -1.14 -8.38
C LEU A 69 -8.69 -1.95 -7.42
N MET A 70 -9.02 -3.25 -7.23
CA MET A 70 -8.21 -4.17 -6.42
C MET A 70 -6.80 -4.33 -6.98
N ALA A 71 -6.65 -4.43 -8.30
CA ALA A 71 -5.34 -4.51 -8.93
C ALA A 71 -4.49 -3.24 -8.73
N LEU A 72 -5.11 -2.06 -8.74
CA LEU A 72 -4.44 -0.79 -8.42
C LEU A 72 -4.04 -0.72 -6.94
N TYR A 73 -4.89 -1.21 -6.05
CA TYR A 73 -4.56 -1.34 -4.64
C TYR A 73 -3.36 -2.28 -4.43
N ASP A 74 -3.34 -3.44 -5.10
CA ASP A 74 -2.26 -4.42 -5.02
C ASP A 74 -0.91 -3.83 -5.45
N GLU A 75 -0.89 -2.95 -6.47
CA GLU A 75 0.34 -2.25 -6.87
C GLU A 75 0.89 -1.40 -5.73
N VAL A 76 0.05 -0.59 -5.08
CA VAL A 76 0.45 0.29 -3.97
C VAL A 76 0.84 -0.52 -2.74
N ALA A 77 0.02 -1.50 -2.36
CA ALA A 77 0.25 -2.34 -1.19
C ALA A 77 1.56 -3.16 -1.33
N THR A 78 1.78 -3.75 -2.52
CA THR A 78 3.04 -4.46 -2.82
C THR A 78 4.24 -3.53 -2.77
N HIS A 79 4.10 -2.31 -3.32
CA HIS A 79 5.20 -1.36 -3.34
C HIS A 79 5.57 -0.90 -1.92
N GLY A 80 4.57 -0.60 -1.11
CA GLY A 80 4.75 -0.21 0.30
C GLY A 80 5.38 -1.32 1.14
N LEU A 81 4.85 -2.55 1.06
CA LEU A 81 5.39 -3.68 1.82
C LEU A 81 6.84 -3.98 1.45
N ARG A 82 7.15 -4.04 0.15
CA ARG A 82 8.52 -4.27 -0.32
C ARG A 82 9.48 -3.17 0.10
N ALA A 83 9.05 -1.92 0.09
CA ALA A 83 9.88 -0.82 0.54
C ALA A 83 10.24 -0.96 2.02
N ALA A 84 9.26 -1.30 2.86
CA ALA A 84 9.44 -1.56 4.29
C ALA A 84 10.38 -2.77 4.53
N GLU A 85 10.13 -3.90 3.86
CA GLU A 85 10.98 -5.10 3.95
C GLU A 85 12.42 -4.79 3.56
N ASN A 86 12.63 -4.15 2.40
CA ASN A 86 13.97 -3.82 1.90
C ASN A 86 14.73 -2.88 2.86
N ALA A 87 14.03 -1.93 3.49
CA ALA A 87 14.64 -1.05 4.48
C ALA A 87 15.17 -1.83 5.70
N LEU A 88 14.46 -2.90 6.11
CA LEU A 88 14.85 -3.73 7.24
C LEU A 88 15.87 -4.83 6.90
N MET A 89 15.99 -5.19 5.61
CA MET A 89 16.97 -6.17 5.11
C MET A 89 18.33 -5.55 4.78
N ALA A 90 18.50 -4.23 4.89
CA ALA A 90 19.77 -3.57 4.62
C ALA A 90 20.86 -4.05 5.57
N GLU A 91 22.12 -4.02 5.11
CA GLU A 91 23.28 -4.45 5.90
C GLU A 91 23.37 -3.67 7.22
N GLY A 92 23.59 -4.38 8.33
CA GLY A 92 23.68 -3.81 9.67
C GLY A 92 22.33 -3.56 10.36
N MET A 93 21.21 -3.77 9.70
CA MET A 93 19.87 -3.58 10.31
C MET A 93 19.58 -4.58 11.45
N GLU A 94 20.18 -5.76 11.43
CA GLU A 94 19.99 -6.75 12.49
C GLU A 94 20.45 -6.24 13.87
N ASP A 95 21.49 -5.43 13.90
CA ASP A 95 22.07 -4.87 15.14
C ASP A 95 21.42 -3.54 15.57
N CYS A 96 20.61 -2.93 14.70
CA CYS A 96 19.97 -1.66 15.00
C CYS A 96 18.89 -1.79 16.08
N PRO A 97 18.79 -0.79 17.00
CA PRO A 97 17.68 -0.70 17.95
C PRO A 97 16.32 -0.69 17.25
N THR A 98 15.28 -1.21 17.94
CA THR A 98 13.90 -1.25 17.42
C THR A 98 13.43 0.15 17.02
N SER A 99 13.79 1.20 17.75
CA SER A 99 13.41 2.58 17.41
C SER A 99 13.92 3.04 16.05
N VAL A 100 15.15 2.66 15.69
CA VAL A 100 15.74 2.97 14.39
C VAL A 100 15.07 2.17 13.28
N ARG A 101 14.84 0.89 13.50
CA ARG A 101 14.17 0.00 12.53
C ARG A 101 12.77 0.46 12.21
N VAL A 102 11.96 0.76 13.25
CA VAL A 102 10.58 1.24 13.09
C VAL A 102 10.54 2.55 12.29
N ARG A 103 11.47 3.49 12.57
CA ARG A 103 11.55 4.73 11.82
C ARG A 103 11.86 4.49 10.33
N LEU A 104 12.88 3.70 10.04
CA LEU A 104 13.28 3.39 8.64
C LEU A 104 12.21 2.64 7.89
N LEU A 105 11.50 1.71 8.56
CA LEU A 105 10.35 1.01 8.00
C LEU A 105 9.29 2.01 7.53
N PHE A 106 8.84 2.91 8.42
CA PHE A 106 7.78 3.87 8.07
C PHE A 106 8.26 4.94 7.09
N GLU A 107 9.52 5.37 7.16
CA GLU A 107 10.09 6.29 6.16
C GLU A 107 10.03 5.68 4.75
N ALA A 108 10.47 4.43 4.61
CA ALA A 108 10.45 3.72 3.34
C ALA A 108 9.00 3.46 2.86
N TYR A 109 8.12 3.02 3.75
CA TYR A 109 6.71 2.78 3.47
C TYR A 109 6.00 4.04 3.00
N VAL A 110 6.02 5.09 3.82
CA VAL A 110 5.32 6.36 3.54
C VAL A 110 5.80 6.95 2.22
N LYS A 111 7.12 7.01 2.02
CA LYS A 111 7.70 7.46 0.75
C LYS A 111 7.15 6.68 -0.44
N ALA A 112 7.16 5.35 -0.37
CA ALA A 112 6.73 4.49 -1.47
C ALA A 112 5.25 4.68 -1.82
N VAL A 113 4.37 4.78 -0.82
CA VAL A 113 2.92 4.83 -1.06
C VAL A 113 2.37 6.24 -1.30
N THR A 114 3.17 7.29 -1.02
CA THR A 114 2.77 8.70 -1.22
C THR A 114 3.42 9.36 -2.43
N GLU A 115 4.36 8.70 -3.11
CA GLU A 115 5.06 9.21 -4.28
C GLU A 115 4.10 9.61 -5.40
N ASP A 116 3.09 8.79 -5.68
CA ASP A 116 2.00 9.08 -6.60
C ASP A 116 0.70 9.39 -5.84
N ARG A 117 0.29 10.66 -5.86
CA ARG A 117 -0.92 11.14 -5.17
C ARG A 117 -2.21 10.46 -5.66
N CYS A 118 -2.30 10.15 -6.96
CA CYS A 118 -3.47 9.46 -7.50
C CYS A 118 -3.50 8.02 -6.98
N ALA A 119 -2.37 7.32 -6.99
CA ALA A 119 -2.25 5.98 -6.45
C ALA A 119 -2.55 5.94 -4.95
N ALA A 120 -2.00 6.86 -4.15
CA ALA A 120 -2.29 6.98 -2.73
C ALA A 120 -3.79 7.22 -2.46
N ARG A 121 -4.42 8.12 -3.19
CA ARG A 121 -5.87 8.35 -3.06
C ARG A 121 -6.68 7.11 -3.42
N VAL A 122 -6.34 6.41 -4.50
CA VAL A 122 -6.99 5.15 -4.87
C VAL A 122 -6.88 4.14 -3.75
N ALA A 123 -5.67 3.90 -3.23
CA ALA A 123 -5.40 2.86 -2.25
C ALA A 123 -5.96 3.14 -0.85
N PHE A 124 -6.03 4.40 -0.43
CA PHE A 124 -6.42 4.73 0.95
C PHE A 124 -7.76 5.46 1.07
N VAL A 125 -8.39 5.85 -0.03
CA VAL A 125 -9.67 6.58 -0.01
C VAL A 125 -10.72 5.91 -0.88
N GLU A 126 -10.40 5.67 -2.16
CA GLU A 126 -11.41 5.24 -3.13
C GLU A 126 -11.80 3.75 -3.00
N VAL A 127 -10.98 2.93 -2.36
CA VAL A 127 -11.28 1.51 -2.06
C VAL A 127 -12.28 1.35 -0.91
N LEU A 128 -12.47 2.38 -0.07
CA LEU A 128 -13.24 2.24 1.16
C LEU A 128 -14.75 2.16 0.87
N GLY A 129 -15.39 1.10 1.35
CA GLY A 129 -16.84 0.94 1.29
C GLY A 129 -17.39 0.71 -0.12
N VAL A 130 -16.57 0.23 -1.06
CA VAL A 130 -17.00 -0.04 -2.44
C VAL A 130 -17.88 -1.28 -2.51
N SER A 131 -17.40 -2.41 -1.99
CA SER A 131 -18.15 -3.67 -1.91
C SER A 131 -17.52 -4.62 -0.89
N ARG A 132 -18.27 -5.68 -0.56
CA ARG A 132 -17.77 -6.73 0.34
C ARG A 132 -16.56 -7.48 -0.24
N GLU A 133 -16.52 -7.65 -1.55
CA GLU A 133 -15.40 -8.28 -2.26
C GLU A 133 -14.12 -7.46 -2.12
N VAL A 134 -14.22 -6.14 -2.29
CA VAL A 134 -13.11 -5.21 -2.06
C VAL A 134 -12.69 -5.24 -0.59
N ASP A 135 -13.62 -5.17 0.36
CA ASP A 135 -13.31 -5.21 1.80
C ASP A 135 -12.57 -6.51 2.20
N ASN A 136 -12.99 -7.66 1.66
CA ASN A 136 -12.32 -8.94 1.86
C ASN A 136 -10.91 -8.97 1.27
N HIS A 137 -10.73 -8.35 0.11
CA HIS A 137 -9.42 -8.22 -0.53
C HIS A 137 -8.46 -7.36 0.31
N LEU A 138 -8.92 -6.22 0.80
CA LEU A 138 -8.17 -5.37 1.74
C LEU A 138 -7.81 -6.10 3.03
N ALA A 139 -8.71 -6.94 3.56
CA ALA A 139 -8.47 -7.72 4.76
C ALA A 139 -7.32 -8.72 4.58
N THR A 140 -7.13 -9.29 3.38
CA THR A 140 -5.99 -10.16 3.09
C THR A 140 -4.66 -9.42 3.21
N TRP A 141 -4.55 -8.23 2.63
CA TRP A 141 -3.37 -7.38 2.75
C TRP A 141 -3.11 -6.94 4.19
N ARG A 142 -4.18 -6.62 4.92
CA ARG A 142 -4.10 -6.27 6.34
C ARG A 142 -3.50 -7.40 7.17
N THR A 143 -3.90 -8.65 6.89
CA THR A 143 -3.31 -9.83 7.55
C THR A 143 -1.80 -9.92 7.29
N MET A 144 -1.35 -9.74 6.06
CA MET A 144 0.08 -9.75 5.71
C MET A 144 0.87 -8.66 6.45
N TRP A 145 0.30 -7.45 6.55
CA TRP A 145 0.92 -6.36 7.31
C TRP A 145 0.99 -6.66 8.82
N ILE A 146 -0.07 -7.22 9.39
CA ILE A 146 -0.09 -7.61 10.80
C ILE A 146 0.98 -8.67 11.08
N GLU A 147 1.11 -9.69 10.24
CA GLU A 147 2.15 -10.72 10.36
C GLU A 147 3.56 -10.09 10.29
N PHE A 148 3.80 -9.22 9.32
CA PHE A 148 5.08 -8.53 9.17
C PHE A 148 5.43 -7.68 10.40
N LEU A 149 4.52 -6.82 10.85
CA LEU A 149 4.75 -5.96 12.02
C LEU A 149 4.85 -6.76 13.34
N THR A 150 4.11 -7.87 13.46
CA THR A 150 4.21 -8.77 14.62
C THR A 150 5.61 -9.40 14.71
N SER A 151 6.18 -9.80 13.57
CA SER A 151 7.54 -10.35 13.54
C SER A 151 8.59 -9.35 14.02
N GLU A 152 8.42 -8.06 13.73
CA GLU A 152 9.31 -7.00 14.26
C GLU A 152 9.09 -6.73 15.74
N ALA A 153 7.86 -6.80 16.25
CA ALA A 153 7.58 -6.69 17.68
C ALA A 153 8.18 -7.87 18.46
N GLU A 154 8.06 -9.11 17.96
CA GLU A 154 8.71 -10.29 18.55
C GLU A 154 10.24 -10.19 18.52
N ARG A 155 10.80 -9.58 17.46
CA ARG A 155 12.23 -9.30 17.41
C ARG A 155 12.65 -8.32 18.52
N ALA A 156 11.87 -7.28 18.77
CA ALA A 156 12.12 -6.36 19.88
C ALA A 156 12.11 -7.08 21.25
N VAL A 157 11.19 -8.04 21.44
CA VAL A 157 11.16 -8.89 22.64
C VAL A 157 12.43 -9.75 22.74
N ARG A 158 12.85 -10.42 21.67
CA ARG A 158 14.09 -11.23 21.66
C ARG A 158 15.34 -10.42 22.01
N ARG A 159 15.36 -9.14 21.68
CA ARG A 159 16.44 -8.21 22.01
C ARG A 159 16.34 -7.62 23.42
N GLY A 160 15.27 -7.92 24.16
CA GLY A 160 15.00 -7.34 25.47
C GLY A 160 14.60 -5.87 25.44
N GLU A 161 14.19 -5.35 24.28
CA GLU A 161 13.76 -3.96 24.07
C GLU A 161 12.26 -3.80 24.29
N ALA A 162 11.47 -4.89 24.21
CA ALA A 162 10.03 -4.92 24.48
C ALA A 162 9.67 -6.02 25.47
N VAL A 163 8.52 -5.83 26.15
CA VAL A 163 7.98 -6.83 27.09
C VAL A 163 7.25 -7.93 26.32
N PRO A 164 7.43 -9.21 26.65
CA PRO A 164 6.64 -10.29 26.07
C PRO A 164 5.14 -10.08 26.29
N SER A 165 4.37 -10.01 25.20
CA SER A 165 2.91 -9.86 25.23
C SER A 165 2.30 -10.44 23.94
N ASP A 166 0.96 -10.54 23.89
CA ASP A 166 0.27 -10.80 22.64
C ASP A 166 0.24 -9.53 21.79
N HIS A 167 1.26 -9.39 20.96
CA HIS A 167 1.39 -8.22 20.07
C HIS A 167 0.39 -8.20 18.93
N ALA A 168 -0.30 -9.30 18.61
CA ALA A 168 -1.20 -9.38 17.47
C ALA A 168 -2.35 -8.37 17.57
N VAL A 169 -2.94 -8.20 18.75
CA VAL A 169 -3.99 -7.21 18.98
C VAL A 169 -3.44 -5.79 18.87
N THR A 170 -2.29 -5.52 19.51
CA THR A 170 -1.63 -4.21 19.47
C THR A 170 -1.28 -3.82 18.05
N VAL A 171 -0.68 -4.72 17.28
CA VAL A 171 -0.31 -4.51 15.88
C VAL A 171 -1.56 -4.34 15.01
N SER A 172 -2.65 -5.06 15.27
CA SER A 172 -3.91 -4.86 14.55
C SER A 172 -4.46 -3.45 14.75
N VAL A 173 -4.45 -2.92 15.98
CA VAL A 173 -4.85 -1.54 16.26
C VAL A 173 -3.93 -0.54 15.55
N LEU A 174 -2.61 -0.77 15.60
CA LEU A 174 -1.63 0.05 14.89
C LEU A 174 -1.91 0.07 13.38
N ASN A 175 -2.19 -1.10 12.78
CA ASN A 175 -2.48 -1.16 11.35
C ASN A 175 -3.72 -0.33 10.97
N HIS A 176 -4.77 -0.34 11.78
CA HIS A 176 -5.94 0.53 11.55
C HIS A 176 -5.61 2.02 11.71
N ALA A 177 -4.71 2.37 12.64
CA ALA A 177 -4.23 3.74 12.76
C ALA A 177 -3.42 4.17 11.52
N VAL A 178 -2.59 3.28 10.98
CA VAL A 178 -1.89 3.51 9.70
C VAL A 178 -2.89 3.77 8.57
N ASP A 179 -3.89 2.89 8.41
CA ASP A 179 -4.91 3.02 7.36
C ASP A 179 -5.64 4.38 7.46
N GLU A 180 -6.04 4.81 8.67
CA GLU A 180 -6.74 6.09 8.85
C GLU A 180 -5.84 7.30 8.59
N LEU A 181 -4.59 7.28 9.05
CA LEU A 181 -3.63 8.37 8.78
C LEU A 181 -3.33 8.48 7.29
N MET A 182 -3.16 7.36 6.60
CA MET A 182 -2.96 7.34 5.16
C MET A 182 -4.21 7.81 4.39
N ALA A 183 -5.42 7.43 4.85
CA ALA A 183 -6.66 7.93 4.29
C ALA A 183 -6.81 9.45 4.51
N HIS A 184 -6.41 9.95 5.68
CA HIS A 184 -6.41 11.39 5.96
C HIS A 184 -5.47 12.14 5.01
N HIS A 185 -4.25 11.64 4.81
CA HIS A 185 -3.32 12.17 3.82
C HIS A 185 -3.91 12.12 2.39
N GLY A 186 -4.48 10.99 1.98
CA GLY A 186 -5.09 10.83 0.66
C GLY A 186 -6.23 11.81 0.38
N ARG A 187 -7.03 12.16 1.41
CA ARG A 187 -8.09 13.17 1.32
C ARG A 187 -7.54 14.60 1.30
N ARG A 188 -6.42 14.89 1.98
CA ARG A 188 -5.87 16.25 2.20
C ARG A 188 -4.35 16.31 2.06
N PRO A 189 -3.78 15.97 0.89
CA PRO A 189 -2.33 15.81 0.73
C PRO A 189 -1.51 17.09 0.87
N ARG A 190 -2.17 18.27 0.92
CA ARG A 190 -1.50 19.57 1.15
C ARG A 190 -1.41 19.95 2.64
N GLN A 191 -2.14 19.25 3.51
CA GLN A 191 -2.20 19.55 4.95
C GLN A 191 -1.38 18.57 5.79
N VAL A 192 -1.14 17.37 5.27
CA VAL A 192 -0.40 16.31 5.95
C VAL A 192 0.74 15.91 5.03
N ASP A 193 1.98 16.20 5.40
CA ASP A 193 3.15 15.83 4.63
C ASP A 193 3.67 14.42 5.01
N ALA A 194 4.57 13.89 4.19
CA ALA A 194 5.12 12.55 4.38
C ALA A 194 6.04 12.46 5.61
N GLU A 195 6.74 13.53 5.96
CA GLU A 195 7.62 13.58 7.13
C GLU A 195 6.80 13.49 8.42
N TRP A 196 5.74 14.30 8.53
CA TRP A 196 4.82 14.23 9.65
C TRP A 196 4.19 12.84 9.80
N LEU A 197 3.75 12.20 8.69
CA LEU A 197 3.23 10.84 8.71
C LEU A 197 4.25 9.85 9.26
N THR A 198 5.49 9.92 8.79
CA THR A 198 6.58 9.06 9.24
C THR A 198 6.82 9.22 10.74
N ASP A 199 6.91 10.45 11.22
CA ASP A 199 7.14 10.75 12.63
C ASP A 199 5.98 10.25 13.50
N GLU A 200 4.74 10.50 13.10
CA GLU A 200 3.57 10.09 13.87
C GLU A 200 3.38 8.56 13.90
N LEU A 201 3.56 7.87 12.76
CA LEU A 201 3.51 6.41 12.71
C LEU A 201 4.64 5.78 13.54
N THR A 202 5.83 6.35 13.49
CA THR A 202 6.96 5.92 14.32
C THR A 202 6.64 6.10 15.81
N ARG A 203 6.17 7.27 16.20
CA ARG A 203 5.81 7.60 17.59
C ARG A 203 4.75 6.66 18.14
N LEU A 204 3.67 6.44 17.39
CA LEU A 204 2.57 5.55 17.78
C LEU A 204 3.07 4.11 17.93
N SER A 205 3.84 3.60 16.97
CA SER A 205 4.37 2.24 17.00
C SER A 205 5.27 2.01 18.20
N LEU A 206 6.18 2.92 18.48
CA LEU A 206 7.10 2.82 19.61
C LEU A 206 6.35 2.91 20.95
N ALA A 207 5.36 3.79 21.07
CA ALA A 207 4.55 3.91 22.27
C ALA A 207 3.69 2.66 22.56
N MET A 208 3.34 1.89 21.53
CA MET A 208 2.54 0.68 21.67
C MET A 208 3.37 -0.59 21.92
N ILE A 209 4.62 -0.62 21.47
CA ILE A 209 5.48 -1.81 21.48
C ILE A 209 6.53 -1.74 22.59
N LEU A 210 7.11 -0.57 22.82
CA LEU A 210 8.18 -0.40 23.80
C LEU A 210 7.61 -0.03 25.18
N PRO A 211 8.21 -0.53 26.26
CA PRO A 211 7.84 -0.13 27.62
C PRO A 211 8.11 1.36 27.84
N THR A 212 7.20 2.04 28.50
CA THR A 212 7.36 3.42 28.99
C THR A 212 8.31 3.46 30.18
#